data_63c9425bc1302fb6db7ebaf8181a397b
#
_entry.id   63c9425bc1302fb6db7ebaf8181a397b
#
_cell.length_a   1.000
_cell.length_b   1.000
_cell.length_c   1.000
_cell.angle_alpha   90.00
_cell.angle_beta   90.00
_cell.angle_gamma   90.00
#
_symmetry.space_group_name_H-M   'P 1'
#
loop_
_entity.id
_entity.type
_entity.pdbx_description
1 polymer ?
#
loop_
_entity_poly.entity_id
_entity_poly.type
_entity_poly.pdbx_seq_one_letter_code
_entity_poly.pdbx_strand_id
1 'polypeptide(L)'
;MAKVKDIAVQIRGVSYHPEDLHDNLDEDSVVLLRANNIKDGKLILDDVVYVSKSKVAEQQYLQTGDILICASSGSKELVGKAAFVDSVKNPMTFGAFCKVVRPQPEYSEYLGHYFNSPVYRRKISALSAGANINNIKNEHIDNLDIQLVDEKERREIITILNELNMLISLRKQQLFKLDELVKARFVEMFGDSVANTKNFPSTTLETVMTVFPQNGLYKPQTDYVQDDTGIPILRIDAFYNGKVTNWNTLKRLICSETEIDRYLLKENDIVINRVNSIEYLGKCAHIVGLKEKTVFESNMMRFHMDEKKVNAVYVTEVLCTEDIYRQILRRAKKSVNQASINQEDVKRS
;
A
#
# COMPACT_ATOMS: atom_id res chain seq x y z
N MET A 1 21.94 17.85 -22.99
CA MET A 1 20.71 17.12 -22.61
C MET A 1 20.06 16.60 -23.90
N ALA A 2 19.59 15.36 -23.89
CA ALA A 2 18.81 14.79 -24.99
C ALA A 2 17.34 14.66 -24.56
N LYS A 3 16.48 14.34 -25.51
CA LYS A 3 15.09 13.99 -25.26
C LYS A 3 14.94 12.46 -25.24
N VAL A 4 13.94 11.95 -24.50
CA VAL A 4 13.66 10.51 -24.49
C VAL A 4 13.43 9.97 -25.90
N LYS A 5 12.74 10.72 -26.77
CA LYS A 5 12.52 10.34 -28.20
C LYS A 5 13.80 10.12 -29.01
N ASP A 6 14.93 10.68 -28.58
CA ASP A 6 16.20 10.57 -29.29
C ASP A 6 16.87 9.21 -29.05
N ILE A 7 16.49 8.51 -27.95
CA ILE A 7 17.10 7.25 -27.50
C ILE A 7 16.10 6.14 -27.22
N ALA A 8 14.82 6.36 -27.45
CA ALA A 8 13.76 5.37 -27.22
C ALA A 8 12.56 5.60 -28.14
N VAL A 9 11.80 4.55 -28.38
CA VAL A 9 10.52 4.60 -29.11
C VAL A 9 9.36 4.26 -28.18
N GLN A 10 8.18 4.84 -28.46
CA GLN A 10 6.97 4.52 -27.73
C GLN A 10 6.11 3.53 -28.52
N ILE A 11 5.59 2.52 -27.84
CA ILE A 11 4.70 1.50 -28.39
C ILE A 11 3.38 1.56 -27.65
N ARG A 12 2.27 1.65 -28.40
CA ARG A 12 0.91 1.63 -27.84
C ARG A 12 0.48 0.21 -27.53
N GLY A 13 -0.22 0.02 -26.42
CA GLY A 13 -0.76 -1.26 -26.03
C GLY A 13 -1.91 -1.76 -26.89
N VAL A 14 -2.23 -3.03 -26.73
CA VAL A 14 -3.27 -3.75 -27.47
C VAL A 14 -4.65 -3.21 -27.09
N SER A 15 -5.45 -2.90 -28.09
CA SER A 15 -6.88 -2.63 -27.93
C SER A 15 -7.64 -3.95 -28.12
N TYR A 16 -8.47 -4.31 -27.18
CA TYR A 16 -9.21 -5.56 -27.17
C TYR A 16 -10.62 -5.35 -26.62
N HIS A 17 -11.51 -6.24 -26.94
CA HIS A 17 -12.87 -6.34 -26.43
C HIS A 17 -13.01 -7.55 -25.49
N PRO A 18 -14.08 -7.64 -24.67
CA PRO A 18 -14.27 -8.77 -23.77
C PRO A 18 -14.23 -10.14 -24.45
N GLU A 19 -14.72 -10.23 -25.68
CA GLU A 19 -14.71 -11.46 -26.51
C GLU A 19 -13.30 -11.89 -27.00
N ASP A 20 -12.32 -11.00 -26.90
CA ASP A 20 -10.92 -11.30 -27.24
C ASP A 20 -10.14 -11.89 -26.07
N LEU A 21 -10.77 -11.97 -24.88
CA LEU A 21 -10.15 -12.49 -23.67
C LEU A 21 -10.38 -13.99 -23.54
N HIS A 22 -9.40 -14.70 -23.03
CA HIS A 22 -9.43 -16.10 -22.67
C HIS A 22 -9.42 -16.25 -21.15
N ASP A 23 -10.09 -17.28 -20.62
CA ASP A 23 -10.11 -17.56 -19.18
C ASP A 23 -8.75 -18.08 -18.67
N ASN A 24 -8.01 -18.75 -19.53
CA ASN A 24 -6.70 -19.36 -19.22
C ASN A 24 -5.70 -19.10 -20.34
N LEU A 25 -4.41 -19.26 -20.01
CA LEU A 25 -3.35 -19.26 -21.01
C LEU A 25 -3.42 -20.55 -21.84
N ASP A 26 -3.54 -20.42 -23.15
CA ASP A 26 -3.59 -21.51 -24.13
C ASP A 26 -2.69 -21.23 -25.35
N GLU A 27 -2.76 -22.08 -26.40
CA GLU A 27 -1.93 -21.94 -27.60
C GLU A 27 -2.26 -20.68 -28.41
N ASP A 28 -3.50 -20.16 -28.34
CA ASP A 28 -3.99 -19.01 -29.10
C ASP A 28 -3.97 -17.70 -28.30
N SER A 29 -3.60 -17.75 -27.04
CA SER A 29 -3.59 -16.59 -26.16
C SER A 29 -2.20 -16.22 -25.65
N VAL A 30 -2.09 -15.01 -25.11
CA VAL A 30 -0.87 -14.47 -24.52
C VAL A 30 -1.20 -13.62 -23.29
N VAL A 31 -0.31 -13.61 -22.31
CA VAL A 31 -0.43 -12.78 -21.10
C VAL A 31 -0.50 -11.30 -21.47
N LEU A 32 -1.54 -10.61 -21.02
CA LEU A 32 -1.73 -9.18 -21.19
C LEU A 32 -1.64 -8.46 -19.85
N LEU A 33 -0.67 -7.55 -19.77
CA LEU A 33 -0.44 -6.72 -18.59
C LEU A 33 -1.27 -5.44 -18.63
N ARG A 34 -1.72 -5.03 -17.46
CA ARG A 34 -2.51 -3.83 -17.22
C ARG A 34 -1.83 -2.92 -16.20
N ALA A 35 -2.42 -1.77 -15.88
CA ALA A 35 -1.88 -0.82 -14.90
C ALA A 35 -1.70 -1.41 -13.50
N ASN A 36 -2.53 -2.37 -13.08
CA ASN A 36 -2.40 -3.08 -11.79
C ASN A 36 -1.16 -3.98 -11.72
N ASN A 37 -0.60 -4.38 -12.86
CA ASN A 37 0.64 -5.15 -12.92
C ASN A 37 1.90 -4.30 -12.74
N ILE A 38 1.76 -2.97 -12.60
CA ILE A 38 2.88 -2.05 -12.32
C ILE A 38 2.90 -1.70 -10.84
N LYS A 39 3.88 -2.22 -10.09
CA LYS A 39 4.01 -1.97 -8.66
C LYS A 39 5.48 -1.77 -8.26
N ASP A 40 5.77 -0.67 -7.57
CA ASP A 40 7.10 -0.36 -7.03
C ASP A 40 8.25 -0.48 -8.05
N GLY A 41 8.00 -0.04 -9.29
CA GLY A 41 8.98 -0.07 -10.37
C GLY A 41 9.18 -1.44 -11.03
N LYS A 42 8.39 -2.44 -10.67
CA LYS A 42 8.50 -3.84 -11.16
C LYS A 42 7.18 -4.33 -11.74
N LEU A 43 7.25 -5.37 -12.57
CA LEU A 43 6.11 -6.12 -13.03
C LEU A 43 5.66 -7.12 -11.97
N ILE A 44 4.34 -7.15 -11.69
CA ILE A 44 3.70 -8.15 -10.83
C ILE A 44 2.73 -8.97 -11.69
N LEU A 45 2.86 -10.29 -11.64
CA LEU A 45 2.13 -11.22 -12.51
C LEU A 45 1.01 -12.00 -11.77
N ASP A 46 0.63 -11.57 -10.56
CA ASP A 46 -0.34 -12.27 -9.72
C ASP A 46 -1.79 -12.16 -10.25
N ASP A 47 -2.11 -11.06 -10.96
CA ASP A 47 -3.42 -10.80 -11.56
C ASP A 47 -3.23 -10.35 -13.01
N VAL A 48 -3.17 -11.31 -13.91
CA VAL A 48 -3.03 -11.10 -15.36
C VAL A 48 -4.30 -11.53 -16.07
N VAL A 49 -4.50 -11.03 -17.28
CA VAL A 49 -5.53 -11.53 -18.21
C VAL A 49 -4.84 -12.09 -19.45
N TYR A 50 -5.58 -12.86 -20.23
CA TYR A 50 -5.07 -13.47 -21.43
C TYR A 50 -5.84 -12.93 -22.63
N VAL A 51 -5.14 -12.51 -23.69
CA VAL A 51 -5.74 -11.96 -24.91
C VAL A 51 -5.35 -12.82 -26.10
N SER A 52 -6.25 -12.92 -27.07
CA SER A 52 -5.98 -13.65 -28.31
C SER A 52 -4.74 -13.11 -29.03
N LYS A 53 -3.81 -14.00 -29.42
CA LYS A 53 -2.58 -13.66 -30.15
C LYS A 53 -2.88 -12.92 -31.48
N SER A 54 -4.02 -13.20 -32.10
CA SER A 54 -4.45 -12.54 -33.34
C SER A 54 -4.63 -11.02 -33.18
N LYS A 55 -4.79 -10.51 -31.96
CA LYS A 55 -4.93 -9.07 -31.66
C LYS A 55 -3.61 -8.39 -31.39
N VAL A 56 -2.51 -9.12 -31.28
CA VAL A 56 -1.21 -8.61 -30.84
C VAL A 56 -0.29 -8.48 -32.04
N ALA A 57 0.11 -7.25 -32.38
CA ALA A 57 1.13 -7.01 -33.36
C ALA A 57 2.52 -7.38 -32.79
N GLU A 58 3.45 -7.80 -33.67
CA GLU A 58 4.78 -8.25 -33.25
C GLU A 58 5.52 -7.25 -32.35
N GLN A 59 5.45 -5.97 -32.70
CA GLN A 59 6.07 -4.90 -31.88
C GLN A 59 5.46 -4.72 -30.49
N GLN A 60 4.24 -5.22 -30.25
CA GLN A 60 3.52 -5.11 -28.96
C GLN A 60 3.89 -6.23 -27.98
N TYR A 61 4.72 -7.19 -28.38
CA TYR A 61 5.32 -8.10 -27.41
C TYR A 61 6.39 -7.40 -26.60
N LEU A 62 6.33 -7.58 -25.28
CA LEU A 62 7.33 -7.05 -24.35
C LEU A 62 8.69 -7.69 -24.61
N GLN A 63 9.73 -6.87 -24.50
CA GLN A 63 11.12 -7.29 -24.58
C GLN A 63 11.85 -6.94 -23.29
N THR A 64 12.87 -7.70 -22.96
CA THR A 64 13.80 -7.35 -21.89
C THR A 64 14.38 -5.96 -22.17
N GLY A 65 14.35 -5.11 -21.14
CA GLY A 65 14.78 -3.73 -21.27
C GLY A 65 13.69 -2.71 -21.60
N ASP A 66 12.48 -3.16 -21.90
CA ASP A 66 11.32 -2.28 -22.06
C ASP A 66 10.95 -1.61 -20.71
N ILE A 67 10.27 -0.48 -20.81
CA ILE A 67 9.69 0.22 -19.68
C ILE A 67 8.18 0.32 -19.88
N LEU A 68 7.41 -0.43 -19.10
CA LEU A 68 5.96 -0.41 -19.14
C LEU A 68 5.43 0.75 -18.29
N ILE A 69 4.58 1.61 -18.87
CA ILE A 69 4.05 2.81 -18.21
C ILE A 69 2.53 2.76 -18.21
N CYS A 70 1.91 3.04 -17.06
CA CYS A 70 0.48 3.31 -16.98
C CYS A 70 0.18 4.66 -17.66
N ALA A 71 -0.33 4.63 -18.86
CA ALA A 71 -0.61 5.83 -19.65
C ALA A 71 -1.96 6.46 -19.30
N SER A 72 -2.94 5.66 -18.88
CA SER A 72 -4.29 6.12 -18.54
C SER A 72 -4.86 5.35 -17.35
N SER A 73 -5.49 6.06 -16.41
CA SER A 73 -6.17 5.45 -15.25
C SER A 73 -7.22 6.40 -14.70
N GLY A 74 -8.26 5.84 -14.08
CA GLY A 74 -9.22 6.62 -13.28
C GLY A 74 -8.59 7.28 -12.04
N SER A 75 -7.46 6.76 -11.54
CA SER A 75 -6.70 7.33 -10.43
C SER A 75 -5.49 8.11 -10.94
N LYS A 76 -5.40 9.40 -10.58
CA LYS A 76 -4.24 10.25 -10.91
C LYS A 76 -2.93 9.71 -10.36
N GLU A 77 -2.98 9.00 -9.23
CA GLU A 77 -1.79 8.42 -8.60
C GLU A 77 -1.18 7.26 -9.40
N LEU A 78 -1.99 6.57 -10.18
CA LEU A 78 -1.54 5.45 -11.02
C LEU A 78 -0.96 5.92 -12.35
N VAL A 79 -1.43 7.04 -12.88
CA VAL A 79 -0.96 7.59 -14.15
C VAL A 79 0.53 7.92 -14.06
N GLY A 80 1.31 7.43 -15.02
CA GLY A 80 2.76 7.58 -15.06
C GLY A 80 3.56 6.62 -14.18
N LYS A 81 2.93 5.69 -13.45
CA LYS A 81 3.70 4.60 -12.84
C LYS A 81 4.41 3.81 -13.94
N ALA A 82 5.65 3.46 -13.70
CA ALA A 82 6.49 2.73 -14.62
C ALA A 82 7.04 1.45 -13.98
N ALA A 83 7.28 0.43 -14.78
CA ALA A 83 7.98 -0.79 -14.40
C ALA A 83 9.04 -1.12 -15.45
N PHE A 84 10.24 -1.42 -15.02
CA PHE A 84 11.30 -1.93 -15.89
C PHE A 84 11.10 -3.44 -16.11
N VAL A 85 11.27 -3.89 -17.35
CA VAL A 85 11.14 -5.30 -17.75
C VAL A 85 12.51 -5.96 -17.66
N ASP A 86 12.83 -6.51 -16.51
CA ASP A 86 14.13 -7.15 -16.25
C ASP A 86 14.35 -8.39 -17.12
N SER A 87 13.29 -9.18 -17.33
CA SER A 87 13.34 -10.38 -18.17
C SER A 87 11.96 -10.78 -18.67
N VAL A 88 11.91 -11.39 -19.85
CA VAL A 88 10.72 -11.97 -20.45
C VAL A 88 10.92 -13.47 -20.59
N LYS A 89 10.32 -14.27 -19.69
CA LYS A 89 10.41 -15.74 -19.73
C LYS A 89 9.38 -16.36 -20.69
N ASN A 90 8.20 -15.78 -20.73
CA ASN A 90 7.10 -16.20 -21.61
C ASN A 90 6.61 -14.98 -22.41
N PRO A 91 6.08 -15.17 -23.61
CA PRO A 91 5.50 -14.06 -24.37
C PRO A 91 4.45 -13.31 -23.57
N MET A 92 4.59 -11.98 -23.50
CA MET A 92 3.67 -11.08 -22.80
C MET A 92 3.42 -9.84 -23.65
N THR A 93 2.24 -9.27 -23.52
CA THR A 93 1.86 -7.99 -24.12
C THR A 93 1.22 -7.07 -23.07
N PHE A 94 0.68 -5.93 -23.45
CA PHE A 94 0.11 -4.94 -22.56
C PHE A 94 -1.09 -4.24 -23.19
N GLY A 95 -2.08 -3.90 -22.35
CA GLY A 95 -3.34 -3.29 -22.80
C GLY A 95 -3.21 -1.79 -23.14
N ALA A 96 -4.20 -1.26 -23.87
CA ALA A 96 -4.22 0.09 -24.42
C ALA A 96 -4.13 1.23 -23.38
N PHE A 97 -4.42 0.96 -22.11
CA PHE A 97 -4.20 1.90 -21.00
C PHE A 97 -2.75 1.99 -20.54
N CYS A 98 -1.90 1.13 -21.08
CA CYS A 98 -0.45 1.15 -20.88
C CYS A 98 0.27 1.53 -22.19
N LYS A 99 1.52 1.96 -22.03
CA LYS A 99 2.48 2.19 -23.09
C LYS A 99 3.79 1.53 -22.73
N VAL A 100 4.54 1.15 -23.74
CA VAL A 100 5.94 0.77 -23.57
C VAL A 100 6.82 1.89 -24.14
N VAL A 101 7.82 2.27 -23.38
CA VAL A 101 9.00 2.97 -23.86
C VAL A 101 10.06 1.91 -24.07
N ARG A 102 10.49 1.73 -25.31
CA ARG A 102 11.55 0.79 -25.71
C ARG A 102 12.82 1.56 -26.01
N PRO A 103 13.81 1.54 -25.10
CA PRO A 103 15.08 2.21 -25.30
C PRO A 103 15.95 1.53 -26.35
N GLN A 104 16.91 2.27 -26.90
CA GLN A 104 18.08 1.65 -27.49
C GLN A 104 18.81 0.81 -26.43
N PRO A 105 19.36 -0.37 -26.79
CA PRO A 105 19.87 -1.34 -25.81
C PRO A 105 20.84 -0.76 -24.78
N GLU A 106 21.74 0.12 -25.22
CA GLU A 106 22.77 0.76 -24.38
C GLU A 106 22.21 1.74 -23.33
N TYR A 107 20.95 2.20 -23.50
CA TYR A 107 20.28 3.12 -22.57
C TYR A 107 19.21 2.45 -21.72
N SER A 108 18.96 1.17 -21.93
CA SER A 108 17.82 0.46 -21.36
C SER A 108 17.78 0.54 -19.82
N GLU A 109 18.80 0.07 -19.11
CA GLU A 109 18.84 0.12 -17.66
C GLU A 109 18.89 1.56 -17.13
N TYR A 110 19.65 2.43 -17.79
CA TYR A 110 19.74 3.84 -17.41
C TYR A 110 18.38 4.54 -17.45
N LEU A 111 17.61 4.33 -18.52
CA LEU A 111 16.24 4.82 -18.61
C LEU A 111 15.32 4.12 -17.61
N GLY A 112 15.49 2.83 -17.37
CA GLY A 112 14.76 2.10 -16.32
C GLY A 112 14.86 2.78 -14.97
N HIS A 113 16.07 3.17 -14.55
CA HIS A 113 16.27 3.94 -13.33
C HIS A 113 15.66 5.34 -13.39
N TYR A 114 15.78 6.04 -14.52
CA TYR A 114 15.17 7.35 -14.69
C TYR A 114 13.65 7.30 -14.52
N PHE A 115 12.96 6.37 -15.18
CA PHE A 115 11.50 6.21 -15.12
C PHE A 115 11.00 5.74 -13.75
N ASN A 116 11.87 5.17 -12.91
CA ASN A 116 11.59 4.83 -11.53
C ASN A 116 11.99 5.93 -10.53
N SER A 117 12.54 7.06 -11.01
CA SER A 117 13.04 8.12 -10.15
C SER A 117 11.94 9.07 -9.68
N PRO A 118 12.11 9.72 -8.51
CA PRO A 118 11.25 10.80 -8.06
C PRO A 118 11.24 12.01 -9.02
N VAL A 119 12.32 12.20 -9.79
CA VAL A 119 12.41 13.28 -10.80
C VAL A 119 11.41 13.09 -11.91
N TYR A 120 11.40 11.90 -12.51
CA TYR A 120 10.39 11.53 -13.50
C TYR A 120 8.98 11.64 -12.92
N ARG A 121 8.76 11.10 -11.72
CA ARG A 121 7.44 11.11 -11.09
C ARG A 121 6.89 12.52 -10.89
N ARG A 122 7.71 13.46 -10.41
CA ARG A 122 7.33 14.88 -10.27
C ARG A 122 7.00 15.53 -11.61
N LYS A 123 7.81 15.29 -12.66
CA LYS A 123 7.58 15.85 -14.00
C LYS A 123 6.24 15.37 -14.56
N ILE A 124 5.95 14.09 -14.51
CA ILE A 124 4.71 13.52 -15.04
C ILE A 124 3.50 13.97 -14.21
N SER A 125 3.61 14.03 -12.90
CA SER A 125 2.51 14.52 -12.04
C SER A 125 2.19 16.00 -12.31
N ALA A 126 3.20 16.84 -12.55
CA ALA A 126 3.00 18.24 -12.90
C ALA A 126 2.29 18.41 -14.26
N LEU A 127 2.64 17.60 -15.26
CA LEU A 127 1.99 17.57 -16.56
C LEU A 127 0.51 17.10 -16.47
N SER A 128 0.24 16.19 -15.54
CA SER A 128 -1.12 15.69 -15.29
C SER A 128 -2.00 16.66 -14.51
N ALA A 129 -1.42 17.59 -13.75
CA ALA A 129 -2.16 18.55 -12.90
C ALA A 129 -2.76 19.72 -13.68
N GLY A 130 -2.22 20.05 -14.87
CA GLY A 130 -2.63 21.21 -15.67
C GLY A 130 -3.87 21.01 -16.56
N ALA A 131 -4.42 19.81 -16.64
CA ALA A 131 -5.65 19.51 -17.36
C ALA A 131 -6.35 18.33 -16.67
N ASN A 132 -7.66 18.18 -16.87
CA ASN A 132 -8.44 17.02 -16.40
C ASN A 132 -7.99 15.72 -17.11
N ILE A 133 -6.65 15.44 -17.14
CA ILE A 133 -6.03 14.43 -18.00
C ILE A 133 -5.61 13.27 -17.14
N ASN A 134 -6.46 12.25 -17.14
CA ASN A 134 -6.09 10.91 -16.70
C ASN A 134 -5.33 10.12 -17.79
N ASN A 135 -4.64 10.82 -18.71
CA ASN A 135 -3.96 10.18 -19.87
C ASN A 135 -2.65 10.91 -20.22
N ILE A 136 -1.56 10.14 -20.34
CA ILE A 136 -0.25 10.63 -20.78
C ILE A 136 -0.16 10.51 -22.31
N LYS A 137 -0.02 11.64 -23.00
CA LYS A 137 0.23 11.69 -24.44
C LYS A 137 1.67 11.30 -24.77
N ASN A 138 1.93 10.93 -26.03
CA ASN A 138 3.29 10.61 -26.49
C ASN A 138 4.24 11.79 -26.28
N GLU A 139 3.80 13.02 -26.61
CA GLU A 139 4.60 14.23 -26.45
C GLU A 139 5.09 14.49 -25.02
N HIS A 140 4.33 14.02 -24.01
CA HIS A 140 4.71 14.18 -22.59
C HIS A 140 5.93 13.32 -22.24
N ILE A 141 6.07 12.16 -22.86
CA ILE A 141 7.21 11.26 -22.66
C ILE A 141 8.36 11.63 -23.61
N ASP A 142 8.06 11.86 -24.90
CA ASP A 142 9.04 12.20 -25.93
C ASP A 142 9.89 13.41 -25.57
N ASN A 143 9.27 14.43 -24.93
CA ASN A 143 9.91 15.68 -24.57
C ASN A 143 10.58 15.70 -23.18
N LEU A 144 10.57 14.57 -22.47
CA LEU A 144 11.31 14.49 -21.20
C LEU A 144 12.81 14.66 -21.46
N ASP A 145 13.41 15.57 -20.70
CA ASP A 145 14.84 15.79 -20.72
C ASP A 145 15.56 14.71 -19.94
N ILE A 146 16.57 14.11 -20.56
CA ILE A 146 17.49 13.14 -19.95
C ILE A 146 18.93 13.65 -20.09
N GLN A 147 19.71 13.53 -19.05
CA GLN A 147 21.13 13.80 -19.09
C GLN A 147 21.83 12.60 -19.74
N LEU A 148 22.45 12.79 -20.88
CA LEU A 148 23.33 11.80 -21.46
C LEU A 148 24.74 12.02 -20.91
N VAL A 149 25.29 10.94 -20.40
CA VAL A 149 26.67 10.82 -19.95
C VAL A 149 27.40 9.84 -20.87
N ASP A 150 28.70 9.83 -20.83
CA ASP A 150 29.48 8.86 -21.59
C ASP A 150 29.21 7.42 -21.12
N GLU A 151 29.65 6.45 -21.89
CA GLU A 151 29.38 5.03 -21.61
C GLU A 151 29.95 4.58 -20.26
N LYS A 152 31.14 5.05 -19.91
CA LYS A 152 31.81 4.66 -18.67
C LYS A 152 31.04 5.19 -17.48
N GLU A 153 30.75 6.48 -17.47
CA GLU A 153 29.97 7.13 -16.40
C GLU A 153 28.58 6.52 -16.28
N ARG A 154 27.94 6.22 -17.42
CA ARG A 154 26.61 5.56 -17.43
C ARG A 154 26.65 4.18 -16.77
N ARG A 155 27.65 3.35 -17.06
CA ARG A 155 27.84 2.04 -16.43
C ARG A 155 28.10 2.15 -14.92
N GLU A 156 28.91 3.12 -14.50
CA GLU A 156 29.17 3.38 -13.07
C GLU A 156 27.86 3.77 -12.35
N ILE A 157 27.06 4.69 -12.92
CA ILE A 157 25.76 5.10 -12.37
C ILE A 157 24.81 3.89 -12.25
N ILE A 158 24.69 3.08 -13.31
CA ILE A 158 23.83 1.90 -13.31
C ILE A 158 24.27 0.93 -12.21
N THR A 159 25.56 0.65 -12.09
CA THR A 159 26.11 -0.26 -11.08
C THR A 159 25.74 0.20 -9.67
N ILE A 160 25.99 1.47 -9.35
CA ILE A 160 25.67 2.06 -8.04
C ILE A 160 24.17 1.98 -7.74
N LEU A 161 23.32 2.33 -8.72
CA LEU A 161 21.86 2.30 -8.53
C LEU A 161 21.32 0.87 -8.37
N ASN A 162 21.88 -0.11 -9.09
CA ASN A 162 21.53 -1.52 -8.94
C ASN A 162 21.93 -2.06 -7.56
N GLU A 163 23.14 -1.74 -7.07
CA GLU A 163 23.58 -2.10 -5.72
C GLU A 163 22.69 -1.47 -4.65
N LEU A 164 22.32 -0.21 -4.77
CA LEU A 164 21.41 0.46 -3.85
C LEU A 164 20.03 -0.20 -3.83
N ASN A 165 19.46 -0.50 -5.00
CA ASN A 165 18.17 -1.18 -5.10
C ASN A 165 18.22 -2.60 -4.50
N MET A 166 19.33 -3.33 -4.70
CA MET A 166 19.56 -4.62 -4.06
C MET A 166 19.61 -4.48 -2.53
N LEU A 167 20.36 -3.53 -2.00
CA LEU A 167 20.44 -3.27 -0.56
C LEU A 167 19.07 -2.91 0.03
N ILE A 168 18.29 -2.05 -0.63
CA ILE A 168 16.93 -1.70 -0.21
C ILE A 168 16.05 -2.94 -0.16
N SER A 169 16.12 -3.79 -1.18
CA SER A 169 15.35 -5.05 -1.25
C SER A 169 15.73 -6.00 -0.11
N LEU A 170 17.03 -6.19 0.13
CA LEU A 170 17.53 -7.04 1.22
C LEU A 170 17.09 -6.51 2.60
N ARG A 171 17.10 -5.20 2.81
CA ARG A 171 16.63 -4.59 4.06
C ARG A 171 15.13 -4.79 4.26
N LYS A 172 14.31 -4.64 3.22
CA LYS A 172 12.88 -4.95 3.28
C LYS A 172 12.63 -6.42 3.66
N GLN A 173 13.38 -7.34 3.06
CA GLN A 173 13.30 -8.78 3.40
C GLN A 173 13.74 -9.05 4.85
N GLN A 174 14.79 -8.39 5.34
CA GLN A 174 15.23 -8.53 6.73
C GLN A 174 14.15 -8.05 7.70
N LEU A 175 13.53 -6.89 7.45
CA LEU A 175 12.44 -6.39 8.28
C LEU A 175 11.26 -7.36 8.29
N PHE A 176 10.86 -7.88 7.13
CA PHE A 176 9.80 -8.88 7.05
C PHE A 176 10.12 -10.14 7.87
N LYS A 177 11.35 -10.67 7.75
CA LYS A 177 11.78 -11.85 8.54
C LYS A 177 11.83 -11.57 10.03
N LEU A 178 12.20 -10.37 10.45
CA LEU A 178 12.17 -9.98 11.87
C LEU A 178 10.73 -9.94 12.40
N ASP A 179 9.78 -9.41 11.63
CA ASP A 179 8.37 -9.43 12.01
C ASP A 179 7.82 -10.86 12.11
N GLU A 180 8.20 -11.76 11.19
CA GLU A 180 7.86 -13.18 11.29
C GLU A 180 8.47 -13.86 12.52
N LEU A 181 9.72 -13.54 12.83
CA LEU A 181 10.39 -14.05 14.03
C LEU A 181 9.69 -13.61 15.31
N VAL A 182 9.27 -12.37 15.41
CA VAL A 182 8.49 -11.86 16.55
C VAL A 182 7.20 -12.66 16.72
N LYS A 183 6.45 -12.87 15.62
CA LYS A 183 5.22 -13.68 15.64
C LYS A 183 5.50 -15.13 16.04
N ALA A 184 6.51 -15.75 15.48
CA ALA A 184 6.88 -17.13 15.81
C ALA A 184 7.28 -17.25 17.29
N ARG A 185 8.06 -16.28 17.81
CA ARG A 185 8.46 -16.26 19.21
C ARG A 185 7.25 -16.05 20.14
N PHE A 186 6.30 -15.22 19.74
CA PHE A 186 5.05 -15.05 20.47
C PHE A 186 4.30 -16.38 20.62
N VAL A 187 4.11 -17.11 19.52
CA VAL A 187 3.44 -18.42 19.52
C VAL A 187 4.23 -19.46 20.34
N GLU A 188 5.56 -19.45 20.26
CA GLU A 188 6.41 -20.34 21.07
C GLU A 188 6.25 -20.08 22.58
N MET A 189 6.20 -18.81 22.96
CA MET A 189 6.09 -18.41 24.38
C MET A 189 4.68 -18.64 24.94
N PHE A 190 3.66 -18.27 24.20
CA PHE A 190 2.28 -18.21 24.68
C PHE A 190 1.38 -19.33 24.12
N GLY A 191 1.83 -20.05 23.09
CA GLY A 191 1.02 -21.07 22.43
C GLY A 191 -0.02 -20.46 21.50
N ASP A 192 -0.92 -21.32 21.02
CA ASP A 192 -2.10 -20.88 20.30
C ASP A 192 -3.08 -20.22 21.29
N SER A 193 -3.42 -18.96 21.05
CA SER A 193 -4.24 -18.15 21.94
C SER A 193 -5.71 -18.60 21.97
N VAL A 194 -6.20 -19.30 20.95
CA VAL A 194 -7.59 -19.79 20.89
C VAL A 194 -7.67 -21.20 21.47
N ALA A 195 -6.78 -22.09 21.07
CA ALA A 195 -6.72 -23.46 21.59
C ALA A 195 -6.14 -23.54 23.01
N ASN A 196 -5.51 -22.46 23.48
CA ASN A 196 -4.84 -22.38 24.80
C ASN A 196 -3.92 -23.58 25.05
N THR A 197 -3.07 -23.88 24.11
CA THR A 197 -2.21 -25.09 24.13
C THR A 197 -1.25 -25.14 25.31
N LYS A 198 -1.02 -24.01 25.98
CA LYS A 198 -0.19 -23.91 27.19
C LYS A 198 -1.00 -23.97 28.49
N ASN A 199 -2.33 -24.09 28.42
CA ASN A 199 -3.23 -24.11 29.57
C ASN A 199 -3.10 -22.89 30.52
N PHE A 200 -2.88 -21.70 29.97
CA PHE A 200 -2.89 -20.47 30.76
C PHE A 200 -4.30 -20.15 31.27
N PRO A 201 -4.43 -19.49 32.44
CA PRO A 201 -5.72 -19.00 32.89
C PRO A 201 -6.36 -18.08 31.85
N SER A 202 -7.61 -18.33 31.51
CA SER A 202 -8.36 -17.53 30.53
C SER A 202 -9.27 -16.54 31.23
N THR A 203 -9.38 -15.33 30.68
CA THR A 203 -10.28 -14.28 31.14
C THR A 203 -10.77 -13.47 29.94
N THR A 204 -11.77 -12.64 30.14
CA THR A 204 -12.26 -11.70 29.11
C THR A 204 -11.56 -10.37 29.22
N LEU A 205 -11.46 -9.63 28.12
CA LEU A 205 -10.86 -8.30 28.12
C LEU A 205 -11.56 -7.37 29.12
N GLU A 206 -12.88 -7.49 29.29
CA GLU A 206 -13.66 -6.68 30.25
C GLU A 206 -13.10 -6.72 31.67
N THR A 207 -12.61 -7.86 32.14
CA THR A 207 -12.13 -8.04 33.51
C THR A 207 -10.76 -7.39 33.77
N VAL A 208 -10.05 -7.09 32.69
CA VAL A 208 -8.68 -6.51 32.73
C VAL A 208 -8.62 -5.10 32.13
N MET A 209 -9.77 -4.48 31.84
CA MET A 209 -9.87 -3.09 31.39
C MET A 209 -10.09 -2.14 32.57
N THR A 210 -9.47 -0.96 32.50
CA THR A 210 -9.77 0.20 33.35
C THR A 210 -10.63 1.23 32.66
N VAL A 211 -10.55 1.30 31.28
CA VAL A 211 -11.43 2.11 30.44
C VAL A 211 -12.05 1.19 29.40
N PHE A 212 -13.37 1.12 29.41
CA PHE A 212 -14.12 0.32 28.44
C PHE A 212 -14.11 0.91 27.03
N PRO A 213 -14.37 0.10 25.99
CA PRO A 213 -14.36 0.57 24.61
C PRO A 213 -15.27 1.79 24.43
N GLN A 214 -14.69 2.87 23.93
CA GLN A 214 -15.34 4.16 23.65
C GLN A 214 -15.19 4.47 22.16
N ASN A 215 -16.29 4.81 21.50
CA ASN A 215 -16.25 5.29 20.10
C ASN A 215 -15.57 6.65 20.04
N GLY A 216 -14.84 6.88 18.93
CA GLY A 216 -14.13 8.13 18.71
C GLY A 216 -15.01 9.29 18.23
N LEU A 217 -14.36 10.39 17.91
CA LEU A 217 -14.95 11.65 17.50
C LEU A 217 -15.41 11.59 16.04
N TYR A 218 -16.64 12.01 15.79
CA TYR A 218 -17.12 12.30 14.45
C TYR A 218 -17.02 13.80 14.17
N LYS A 219 -16.39 14.16 13.04
CA LYS A 219 -16.32 15.54 12.54
C LYS A 219 -16.54 15.57 11.03
N PRO A 220 -17.26 16.59 10.52
CA PRO A 220 -17.41 16.79 9.08
C PRO A 220 -16.09 17.23 8.45
N GLN A 221 -15.99 17.05 7.14
CA GLN A 221 -14.77 17.38 6.37
C GLN A 221 -14.37 18.88 6.49
N THR A 222 -15.32 19.76 6.76
CA THR A 222 -15.11 21.20 6.94
C THR A 222 -14.28 21.56 8.15
N ASP A 223 -14.25 20.71 9.17
CA ASP A 223 -13.50 20.94 10.41
C ASP A 223 -12.03 20.56 10.29
N TYR A 224 -11.64 19.88 9.19
CA TYR A 224 -10.26 19.51 8.93
C TYR A 224 -9.45 20.70 8.39
N VAL A 225 -8.24 20.86 8.92
CA VAL A 225 -7.30 21.92 8.54
C VAL A 225 -6.07 21.35 7.86
N GLN A 226 -5.43 22.18 7.03
CA GLN A 226 -4.22 21.78 6.26
C GLN A 226 -2.93 22.28 6.94
N ASP A 227 -3.06 23.12 7.95
CA ASP A 227 -1.97 23.72 8.70
C ASP A 227 -1.82 23.06 10.09
N ASP A 228 -0.87 23.53 10.88
CA ASP A 228 -0.57 23.00 12.21
C ASP A 228 -1.45 23.56 13.32
N THR A 229 -2.52 24.30 13.01
CA THR A 229 -3.39 24.95 14.03
C THR A 229 -4.37 24.00 14.70
N GLY A 230 -4.71 22.87 14.08
CA GLY A 230 -5.64 21.88 14.61
C GLY A 230 -4.99 20.83 15.50
N ILE A 231 -5.83 19.99 16.07
CA ILE A 231 -5.41 18.80 16.86
C ILE A 231 -5.27 17.60 15.91
N PRO A 232 -4.18 16.78 16.01
CA PRO A 232 -4.07 15.55 15.23
C PRO A 232 -5.19 14.59 15.55
N ILE A 233 -5.69 13.91 14.50
CA ILE A 233 -6.68 12.85 14.65
C ILE A 233 -6.14 11.53 14.11
N LEU A 234 -6.09 10.51 14.96
CA LEU A 234 -5.77 9.15 14.54
C LEU A 234 -6.96 8.57 13.79
N ARG A 235 -6.71 8.01 12.61
CA ARG A 235 -7.71 7.47 11.70
C ARG A 235 -7.42 6.02 11.38
N ILE A 236 -8.42 5.33 10.81
CA ILE A 236 -8.34 3.90 10.45
C ILE A 236 -7.20 3.53 9.50
N ASP A 237 -6.66 4.50 8.75
CA ASP A 237 -5.58 4.35 7.78
C ASP A 237 -4.17 4.65 8.35
N ALA A 238 -4.09 5.04 9.63
CA ALA A 238 -2.83 5.49 10.25
C ALA A 238 -2.11 4.40 11.05
N PHE A 239 -2.61 3.18 11.14
CA PHE A 239 -1.97 2.11 11.91
C PHE A 239 -2.12 0.75 11.26
N TYR A 240 -1.08 -0.09 11.46
CA TYR A 240 -0.97 -1.44 10.89
C TYR A 240 -0.16 -2.33 11.84
N ASN A 241 -0.48 -3.62 11.88
CA ASN A 241 0.27 -4.63 12.64
C ASN A 241 0.54 -4.20 14.10
N GLY A 242 -0.48 -3.75 14.79
CA GLY A 242 -0.38 -3.38 16.21
C GLY A 242 0.29 -2.03 16.49
N LYS A 243 0.71 -1.26 15.49
CA LYS A 243 1.49 -0.02 15.67
C LYS A 243 0.96 1.13 14.83
N VAL A 244 1.04 2.35 15.36
CA VAL A 244 0.83 3.58 14.57
C VAL A 244 2.01 3.77 13.62
N THR A 245 1.74 3.94 12.33
CA THR A 245 2.78 3.96 11.29
C THR A 245 3.58 5.25 11.28
N ASN A 246 2.92 6.39 11.47
CA ASN A 246 3.60 7.68 11.48
C ASN A 246 2.76 8.76 12.18
N TRP A 247 3.21 9.24 13.31
CA TRP A 247 2.56 10.31 14.05
C TRP A 247 2.63 11.69 13.37
N ASN A 248 3.62 11.91 12.50
CA ASN A 248 3.84 13.23 11.86
C ASN A 248 2.93 13.48 10.64
N THR A 249 2.25 12.45 10.13
CA THR A 249 1.40 12.54 8.93
C THR A 249 -0.08 12.49 9.21
N LEU A 250 -0.47 12.57 10.49
CA LEU A 250 -1.87 12.60 10.87
C LEU A 250 -2.55 13.86 10.34
N LYS A 251 -3.79 13.71 9.90
CA LYS A 251 -4.64 14.86 9.59
C LYS A 251 -4.95 15.62 10.87
N ARG A 252 -5.23 16.91 10.73
CA ARG A 252 -5.55 17.80 11.84
C ARG A 252 -6.95 18.35 11.69
N LEU A 253 -7.60 18.67 12.80
CA LEU A 253 -8.94 19.25 12.81
C LEU A 253 -9.16 20.17 14.01
N ILE A 254 -10.17 21.02 13.90
CA ILE A 254 -10.57 21.92 14.98
C ILE A 254 -11.45 21.16 15.98
N CYS A 255 -11.07 21.19 17.24
CA CYS A 255 -11.80 20.63 18.35
C CYS A 255 -12.05 21.67 19.44
N SER A 256 -13.19 21.54 20.13
CA SER A 256 -13.42 22.21 21.40
C SER A 256 -12.62 21.53 22.51
N GLU A 257 -12.35 22.22 23.62
CA GLU A 257 -11.68 21.64 24.78
C GLU A 257 -12.41 20.43 25.33
N THR A 258 -13.71 20.45 25.36
CA THR A 258 -14.56 19.33 25.82
C THR A 258 -14.45 18.10 24.91
N GLU A 259 -14.29 18.29 23.61
CA GLU A 259 -14.05 17.19 22.66
C GLU A 259 -12.64 16.62 22.85
N ILE A 260 -11.63 17.49 23.02
CA ILE A 260 -10.27 17.05 23.30
C ILE A 260 -10.24 16.18 24.56
N ASP A 261 -10.78 16.67 25.67
CA ASP A 261 -10.77 15.93 26.93
C ASP A 261 -11.49 14.58 26.84
N ARG A 262 -12.59 14.52 26.08
CA ARG A 262 -13.39 13.31 25.92
C ARG A 262 -12.71 12.26 25.03
N TYR A 263 -12.03 12.69 23.98
CA TYR A 263 -11.50 11.81 22.94
C TYR A 263 -9.97 11.77 22.90
N LEU A 264 -9.31 12.31 23.92
CA LEU A 264 -7.86 12.29 24.04
C LEU A 264 -7.33 10.87 24.13
N LEU A 265 -6.38 10.53 23.26
CA LEU A 265 -5.56 9.32 23.39
C LEU A 265 -4.53 9.49 24.51
N LYS A 266 -4.25 8.41 25.21
CA LYS A 266 -3.22 8.32 26.26
C LYS A 266 -2.22 7.23 25.87
N GLU A 267 -1.00 7.36 26.42
CA GLU A 267 -0.02 6.26 26.35
C GLU A 267 -0.64 4.98 26.90
N ASN A 268 -0.32 3.85 26.31
CA ASN A 268 -0.84 2.52 26.60
C ASN A 268 -2.34 2.31 26.32
N ASP A 269 -3.03 3.27 25.68
CA ASP A 269 -4.34 2.98 25.09
C ASP A 269 -4.20 1.95 23.98
N ILE A 270 -5.27 1.19 23.74
CA ILE A 270 -5.40 0.34 22.56
C ILE A 270 -6.55 0.89 21.71
N VAL A 271 -6.32 1.05 20.43
CA VAL A 271 -7.36 1.42 19.46
C VAL A 271 -7.69 0.25 18.57
N ILE A 272 -8.96 0.12 18.15
CA ILE A 272 -9.44 -0.93 17.27
C ILE A 272 -10.44 -0.38 16.26
N ASN A 273 -10.33 -0.79 15.00
CA ASN A 273 -11.28 -0.41 13.95
C ASN A 273 -12.63 -1.09 14.18
N ARG A 274 -13.67 -0.28 14.38
CA ARG A 274 -15.04 -0.76 14.60
C ARG A 274 -15.91 -0.78 13.36
N VAL A 275 -15.62 0.05 12.37
CA VAL A 275 -16.32 0.12 11.08
C VAL A 275 -15.27 0.23 9.97
N ASN A 276 -15.25 -0.74 9.08
CA ASN A 276 -14.35 -0.74 7.94
C ASN A 276 -14.80 -1.78 6.90
N SER A 277 -14.10 -1.86 5.75
CA SER A 277 -14.16 -3.06 4.92
C SER A 277 -13.71 -4.28 5.73
N ILE A 278 -14.19 -5.45 5.33
CA ILE A 278 -14.00 -6.68 6.12
C ILE A 278 -12.53 -7.00 6.39
N GLU A 279 -11.64 -6.63 5.48
CA GLU A 279 -10.18 -6.84 5.53
C GLU A 279 -9.47 -6.03 6.62
N TYR A 280 -10.09 -4.93 7.08
CA TYR A 280 -9.51 -4.00 8.05
C TYR A 280 -10.34 -3.88 9.32
N LEU A 281 -11.48 -4.55 9.40
CA LEU A 281 -12.31 -4.57 10.60
C LEU A 281 -11.55 -5.27 11.74
N GLY A 282 -11.61 -4.73 12.95
CA GLY A 282 -10.92 -5.32 14.11
C GLY A 282 -9.40 -5.13 14.14
N LYS A 283 -8.83 -4.48 13.13
CA LYS A 283 -7.44 -4.07 13.15
C LYS A 283 -7.17 -3.14 14.32
N CYS A 284 -6.13 -3.39 15.10
CA CYS A 284 -5.82 -2.65 16.33
C CYS A 284 -4.40 -2.10 16.34
N ALA A 285 -4.14 -1.18 17.28
CA ALA A 285 -2.80 -0.70 17.60
C ALA A 285 -2.67 -0.28 19.05
N HIS A 286 -1.50 -0.52 19.60
CA HIS A 286 -1.04 0.02 20.86
C HIS A 286 -0.56 1.47 20.67
N ILE A 287 -1.03 2.37 21.52
CA ILE A 287 -0.69 3.79 21.49
C ILE A 287 0.56 4.04 22.31
N VAL A 288 1.64 4.39 21.61
CA VAL A 288 2.95 4.69 22.22
C VAL A 288 3.65 5.78 21.42
N GLY A 289 4.37 6.63 22.14
CA GLY A 289 5.15 7.71 21.53
C GLY A 289 4.32 8.89 21.06
N LEU A 290 3.24 9.21 21.76
CA LEU A 290 2.44 10.42 21.53
C LEU A 290 3.33 11.66 21.65
N LYS A 291 3.31 12.51 20.61
CA LYS A 291 4.11 13.74 20.56
C LYS A 291 3.33 14.97 21.03
N GLU A 292 2.04 14.94 20.87
CA GLU A 292 1.12 16.02 21.22
C GLU A 292 -0.28 15.46 21.52
N LYS A 293 -1.17 16.29 22.06
CA LYS A 293 -2.57 15.92 22.28
C LYS A 293 -3.19 15.44 20.97
N THR A 294 -3.63 14.19 20.93
CA THR A 294 -4.19 13.54 19.75
C THR A 294 -5.53 12.93 20.08
N VAL A 295 -6.53 13.13 19.23
CA VAL A 295 -7.85 12.50 19.31
C VAL A 295 -7.97 11.35 18.31
N PHE A 296 -9.07 10.59 18.33
CA PHE A 296 -9.29 9.46 17.40
C PHE A 296 -10.69 9.50 16.79
N GLU A 297 -10.81 9.01 15.54
CA GLU A 297 -12.04 9.12 14.76
C GLU A 297 -13.11 8.09 15.14
N SER A 298 -14.38 8.38 14.78
CA SER A 298 -15.58 7.59 15.16
C SER A 298 -15.63 6.17 14.59
N ASN A 299 -14.86 5.87 13.56
CA ASN A 299 -14.77 4.51 13.00
C ASN A 299 -13.87 3.57 13.82
N MET A 300 -13.36 4.06 14.95
CA MET A 300 -12.55 3.32 15.89
C MET A 300 -13.17 3.36 17.28
N MET A 301 -12.72 2.43 18.12
CA MET A 301 -12.90 2.46 19.57
C MET A 301 -11.53 2.52 20.23
N ARG A 302 -11.46 3.21 21.37
CA ARG A 302 -10.32 3.26 22.27
C ARG A 302 -10.68 2.58 23.58
N PHE A 303 -9.79 1.81 24.17
CA PHE A 303 -9.91 1.25 25.51
C PHE A 303 -8.54 1.22 26.20
N HIS A 304 -8.52 1.06 27.53
CA HIS A 304 -7.29 1.06 28.32
C HIS A 304 -7.27 -0.16 29.26
N MET A 305 -6.13 -0.81 29.33
CA MET A 305 -5.95 -2.00 30.15
C MET A 305 -5.53 -1.64 31.58
N ASP A 306 -5.84 -2.51 32.52
CA ASP A 306 -5.27 -2.44 33.87
C ASP A 306 -3.82 -2.94 33.80
N GLU A 307 -2.88 -2.01 33.76
CA GLU A 307 -1.44 -2.30 33.65
C GLU A 307 -0.89 -3.14 34.81
N LYS A 308 -1.62 -3.23 35.93
CA LYS A 308 -1.28 -4.11 37.04
C LYS A 308 -1.65 -5.57 36.77
N LYS A 309 -2.61 -5.82 35.89
CA LYS A 309 -3.12 -7.15 35.54
C LYS A 309 -2.55 -7.68 34.27
N VAL A 310 -2.39 -6.82 33.22
CA VAL A 310 -1.98 -7.24 31.90
C VAL A 310 -1.19 -6.16 31.17
N ASN A 311 -0.27 -6.56 30.34
CA ASN A 311 0.52 -5.67 29.51
C ASN A 311 -0.23 -5.33 28.20
N ALA A 312 -0.39 -4.04 27.87
CA ALA A 312 -1.10 -3.56 26.68
C ALA A 312 -0.45 -4.06 25.39
N VAL A 313 0.89 -4.19 25.34
CA VAL A 313 1.60 -4.77 24.19
C VAL A 313 1.18 -6.21 23.97
N TYR A 314 1.13 -7.04 25.03
CA TYR A 314 0.69 -8.42 24.94
C TYR A 314 -0.74 -8.52 24.41
N VAL A 315 -1.68 -7.73 24.96
CA VAL A 315 -3.06 -7.72 24.49
C VAL A 315 -3.16 -7.33 23.02
N THR A 316 -2.39 -6.34 22.60
CA THR A 316 -2.36 -5.90 21.19
C THR A 316 -1.84 -7.00 20.28
N GLU A 317 -0.77 -7.68 20.64
CA GLU A 317 -0.22 -8.80 19.86
C GLU A 317 -1.23 -9.96 19.76
N VAL A 318 -1.93 -10.30 20.85
CA VAL A 318 -3.02 -11.29 20.84
C VAL A 318 -4.13 -10.87 19.89
N LEU A 319 -4.59 -9.61 19.95
CA LEU A 319 -5.64 -9.08 19.09
C LEU A 319 -5.23 -9.05 17.60
N CYS A 320 -3.94 -8.95 17.31
CA CYS A 320 -3.39 -9.00 15.96
C CYS A 320 -3.22 -10.43 15.41
N THR A 321 -3.46 -11.47 16.22
CA THR A 321 -3.40 -12.86 15.72
C THR A 321 -4.54 -13.16 14.76
N GLU A 322 -4.29 -14.00 13.76
CA GLU A 322 -5.29 -14.41 12.77
C GLU A 322 -6.53 -15.05 13.41
N ASP A 323 -6.32 -15.81 14.48
CA ASP A 323 -7.40 -16.55 15.14
C ASP A 323 -8.34 -15.62 15.90
N ILE A 324 -7.83 -14.63 16.62
CA ILE A 324 -8.67 -13.61 17.28
C ILE A 324 -9.36 -12.74 16.22
N TYR A 325 -8.66 -12.37 15.16
CA TYR A 325 -9.25 -11.66 14.03
C TYR A 325 -10.46 -12.41 13.44
N ARG A 326 -10.32 -13.72 13.20
CA ARG A 326 -11.43 -14.57 12.76
C ARG A 326 -12.60 -14.60 13.75
N GLN A 327 -12.32 -14.62 15.05
CA GLN A 327 -13.39 -14.54 16.08
C GLN A 327 -14.13 -13.21 16.02
N ILE A 328 -13.42 -12.10 15.88
CA ILE A 328 -14.02 -10.76 15.71
C ILE A 328 -14.91 -10.74 14.46
N LEU A 329 -14.45 -11.28 13.34
CA LEU A 329 -15.22 -11.34 12.10
C LEU A 329 -16.50 -12.17 12.19
N ARG A 330 -16.51 -13.22 13.00
CA ARG A 330 -17.73 -14.05 13.22
C ARG A 330 -18.82 -13.27 13.96
N ARG A 331 -18.46 -12.31 14.80
CA ARG A 331 -19.39 -11.45 15.55
C ARG A 331 -19.80 -10.20 14.77
N ALA A 332 -19.08 -9.86 13.72
CA ALA A 332 -19.29 -8.64 12.95
C ALA A 332 -20.64 -8.62 12.22
N LYS A 333 -21.32 -7.48 12.27
CA LYS A 333 -22.46 -7.19 11.40
C LYS A 333 -21.96 -6.76 10.03
N LYS A 334 -22.31 -7.53 9.00
CA LYS A 334 -21.89 -7.29 7.61
C LYS A 334 -22.94 -6.47 6.87
N SER A 335 -22.53 -5.51 6.05
CA SER A 335 -23.30 -4.80 5.03
C SER A 335 -22.58 -4.90 3.68
N VAL A 336 -23.16 -4.33 2.60
CA VAL A 336 -22.67 -4.55 1.22
C VAL A 336 -21.18 -4.25 1.05
N ASN A 337 -20.67 -3.14 1.63
CA ASN A 337 -19.28 -2.71 1.47
C ASN A 337 -18.53 -2.49 2.79
N GLN A 338 -19.18 -2.74 3.92
CA GLN A 338 -18.60 -2.51 5.24
C GLN A 338 -19.05 -3.58 6.23
N ALA A 339 -18.27 -3.74 7.28
CA ALA A 339 -18.65 -4.53 8.44
C ALA A 339 -18.41 -3.70 9.72
N SER A 340 -19.08 -4.05 10.79
CA SER A 340 -18.98 -3.34 12.06
C SER A 340 -19.01 -4.28 13.25
N ILE A 341 -18.27 -3.89 14.30
CA ILE A 341 -18.32 -4.49 15.64
C ILE A 341 -18.76 -3.43 16.66
N ASN A 342 -19.35 -3.89 17.75
CA ASN A 342 -19.76 -3.03 18.84
C ASN A 342 -18.86 -3.20 20.07
N GLN A 343 -19.10 -2.42 21.12
CA GLN A 343 -18.31 -2.43 22.35
C GLN A 343 -18.34 -3.78 23.06
N GLU A 344 -19.48 -4.48 23.04
CA GLU A 344 -19.65 -5.80 23.67
C GLU A 344 -18.85 -6.88 22.93
N ASP A 345 -18.71 -6.75 21.59
CA ASP A 345 -17.91 -7.69 20.81
C ASP A 345 -16.43 -7.63 21.23
N VAL A 346 -15.92 -6.41 21.56
CA VAL A 346 -14.55 -6.21 22.04
C VAL A 346 -14.37 -6.70 23.47
N LYS A 347 -15.31 -6.41 24.37
CA LYS A 347 -15.21 -6.82 25.78
C LYS A 347 -15.12 -8.34 25.97
N ARG A 348 -15.82 -9.07 25.11
CA ARG A 348 -15.91 -10.54 25.15
C ARG A 348 -14.82 -11.26 24.37
N SER A 349 -13.90 -10.51 23.80
CA SER A 349 -12.76 -11.09 23.05
C SER A 349 -11.72 -11.65 23.99
#